data_1e57b95a9263fc236c3f533a064c79f7
#
_entry.id   1e57b95a9263fc236c3f533a064c79f7
#
_cell.length_a   1.000
_cell.length_b   1.000
_cell.length_c   1.000
_cell.angle_alpha   90.00
_cell.angle_beta   90.00
_cell.angle_gamma   90.00
#
_symmetry.space_group_name_H-M   'P 1'
#
loop_
_entity.id
_entity.type
_entity.pdbx_description
1 polymer ?
#
loop_
_entity_poly.entity_id
_entity_poly.type
_entity_poly.pdbx_seq_one_letter_code
_entity_poly.pdbx_strand_id
1 'polypeptide(L)'
;MIVFHHKHRANFYASGGIERAHLLRGDAEALTRALEAPDARITPVWRTRSLVAEPAKPGGAPQAAMLDASEFRRRFPDMKLDPGTNAILLGLIGGSAHFSVDVSALAEEDAQGRVAGIAKFADLRAVGPLMEHNEGALLAYARGLAHWHDRHRFCGACGAPAAFAEAGHVRRCANPACKASHFPRTDPAVIMLVTDGERVLLGRQRIWPPGQHSVLAGFVEPGESLEDAVAREVLEEVGLKVRDIRYRSSQPWPFPASIMLGFTAVSDPAEPDVNTDELEKARWFTREEIRTCPMNDVFRLPRADSIARRLLEDWMAKA
;
A
#
# COMPACT_ATOMS: atom_id res chain seq x y z
N MET A 1 24.58 5.62 -6.16
CA MET A 1 23.62 5.27 -5.11
C MET A 1 22.91 6.55 -4.68
N ILE A 2 21.64 6.73 -5.08
CA ILE A 2 20.85 7.88 -4.64
C ILE A 2 20.37 7.55 -3.23
N VAL A 3 21.04 8.11 -2.22
CA VAL A 3 20.60 7.99 -0.84
C VAL A 3 19.61 9.12 -0.58
N PHE A 4 18.32 8.78 -0.52
CA PHE A 4 17.30 9.73 -0.07
C PHE A 4 17.42 9.90 1.44
N HIS A 5 18.06 10.97 1.89
CA HIS A 5 18.05 11.38 3.28
C HIS A 5 16.68 12.01 3.61
N HIS A 6 15.72 11.19 4.01
CA HIS A 6 14.49 11.73 4.57
C HIS A 6 14.77 12.30 5.97
N LYS A 7 14.69 13.60 6.11
CA LYS A 7 14.70 14.30 7.41
C LYS A 7 13.50 13.90 8.29
N HIS A 8 12.54 13.15 7.74
CA HIS A 8 11.31 12.73 8.38
C HIS A 8 11.19 11.20 8.38
N ARG A 9 10.63 10.64 9.44
CA ARG A 9 10.29 9.23 9.55
C ARG A 9 9.36 8.83 8.39
N ALA A 10 9.73 7.83 7.59
CA ALA A 10 8.89 7.30 6.53
C ALA A 10 7.59 6.71 7.10
N ASN A 11 6.48 6.83 6.37
CA ASN A 11 5.25 6.12 6.70
C ASN A 11 5.42 4.62 6.40
N PHE A 12 4.66 3.78 7.10
CA PHE A 12 4.68 2.34 6.84
C PHE A 12 4.35 2.04 5.38
N TYR A 13 4.87 0.96 4.81
CA TYR A 13 4.79 0.61 3.37
C TYR A 13 5.54 1.55 2.41
N ALA A 14 6.12 2.64 2.87
CA ALA A 14 6.87 3.56 2.02
C ALA A 14 8.37 3.25 2.05
N SER A 15 9.06 3.58 0.96
CA SER A 15 10.52 3.58 0.84
C SER A 15 11.20 2.21 0.74
N GLY A 16 11.13 1.33 1.69
CA GLY A 16 11.64 -0.05 1.66
C GLY A 16 13.12 -0.26 1.34
N GLY A 17 13.91 0.78 1.19
CA GLY A 17 15.33 0.66 0.83
C GLY A 17 15.61 0.09 -0.57
N ILE A 18 14.62 0.08 -1.47
CA ILE A 18 14.71 -0.51 -2.80
C ILE A 18 15.21 0.52 -3.81
N GLU A 19 16.31 0.22 -4.47
CA GLU A 19 16.70 0.90 -5.72
C GLU A 19 15.83 0.37 -6.86
N ARG A 20 15.04 1.25 -7.50
CA ARG A 20 14.04 0.85 -8.52
C ARG A 20 14.65 0.31 -9.81
N ALA A 21 15.95 0.44 -10.02
CA ALA A 21 16.73 -0.12 -11.12
C ALA A 21 16.07 0.07 -12.51
N HIS A 22 15.55 1.27 -12.78
CA HIS A 22 14.75 1.55 -13.96
C HIS A 22 15.49 1.28 -15.29
N LEU A 23 16.80 1.43 -15.31
CA LEU A 23 17.63 1.16 -16.49
C LEU A 23 17.68 -0.33 -16.84
N LEU A 24 17.51 -1.24 -15.88
CA LEU A 24 17.46 -2.68 -16.14
C LEU A 24 16.18 -3.10 -16.84
N ARG A 25 15.07 -2.36 -16.69
CA ARG A 25 13.75 -2.79 -17.16
C ARG A 25 13.64 -2.97 -18.67
N GLY A 26 14.49 -2.29 -19.45
CA GLY A 26 14.55 -2.39 -20.91
C GLY A 26 15.59 -3.38 -21.44
N ASP A 27 16.44 -3.96 -20.60
CA ASP A 27 17.51 -4.87 -20.98
C ASP A 27 17.15 -6.32 -20.63
N ALA A 28 16.62 -7.05 -21.62
CA ALA A 28 16.16 -8.43 -21.42
C ALA A 28 17.29 -9.40 -21.01
N GLU A 29 18.51 -9.20 -21.52
CA GLU A 29 19.64 -10.05 -21.18
C GLU A 29 20.12 -9.78 -19.75
N ALA A 30 20.23 -8.50 -19.35
CA ALA A 30 20.60 -8.13 -18.00
C ALA A 30 19.54 -8.58 -16.99
N LEU A 31 18.24 -8.50 -17.32
CA LEU A 31 17.16 -9.02 -16.49
C LEU A 31 17.24 -10.54 -16.29
N THR A 32 17.54 -11.27 -17.37
CA THR A 32 17.70 -12.73 -17.28
C THR A 32 18.90 -13.10 -16.41
N ARG A 33 20.04 -12.44 -16.61
CA ARG A 33 21.21 -12.64 -15.74
C ARG A 33 20.92 -12.30 -14.27
N ALA A 34 20.21 -11.22 -14.04
CA ALA A 34 19.83 -10.79 -12.68
C ALA A 34 18.87 -11.78 -12.01
N LEU A 35 17.95 -12.39 -12.77
CA LEU A 35 17.01 -13.39 -12.24
C LEU A 35 17.69 -14.73 -11.92
N GLU A 36 18.71 -15.12 -12.71
CA GLU A 36 19.48 -16.35 -12.52
C GLU A 36 20.63 -16.21 -11.49
N ALA A 37 20.88 -15.01 -11.02
CA ALA A 37 21.91 -14.78 -10.00
C ALA A 37 21.55 -15.53 -8.69
N PRO A 38 22.54 -16.15 -8.00
CA PRO A 38 22.27 -16.96 -6.79
C PRO A 38 21.73 -16.15 -5.62
N ASP A 39 21.92 -14.86 -5.63
CA ASP A 39 21.42 -13.91 -4.63
C ASP A 39 20.08 -13.26 -5.05
N ALA A 40 19.55 -13.58 -6.24
CA ALA A 40 18.22 -13.11 -6.65
C ALA A 40 17.13 -13.63 -5.69
N ARG A 41 16.14 -12.81 -5.43
CA ARG A 41 15.03 -13.12 -4.53
C ARG A 41 13.69 -12.95 -5.24
N ILE A 42 12.81 -13.92 -5.07
CA ILE A 42 11.48 -13.97 -5.66
C ILE A 42 10.44 -13.93 -4.56
N THR A 43 9.54 -12.97 -4.66
CA THR A 43 8.39 -12.81 -3.76
C THR A 43 7.12 -13.28 -4.48
N PRO A 44 6.64 -14.52 -4.25
CA PRO A 44 5.36 -14.97 -4.79
C PRO A 44 4.19 -14.18 -4.18
N VAL A 45 3.21 -13.87 -5.03
CA VAL A 45 1.94 -13.25 -4.61
C VAL A 45 0.79 -14.14 -5.08
N TRP A 46 -0.10 -14.50 -4.17
CA TRP A 46 -1.28 -15.30 -4.48
C TRP A 46 -2.56 -14.55 -4.11
N ARG A 47 -3.39 -14.18 -5.11
CA ARG A 47 -4.64 -13.42 -4.93
C ARG A 47 -4.47 -12.22 -4.00
N THR A 48 -3.43 -11.42 -4.26
CA THR A 48 -3.00 -10.27 -3.45
C THR A 48 -2.56 -10.57 -2.01
N ARG A 49 -2.44 -11.86 -1.62
CA ARG A 49 -1.78 -12.27 -0.37
C ARG A 49 -0.28 -12.41 -0.57
N SER A 50 0.47 -12.03 0.43
CA SER A 50 1.93 -12.07 0.43
C SER A 50 2.44 -13.36 1.06
N LEU A 51 3.56 -13.87 0.57
CA LEU A 51 4.23 -15.01 1.19
C LEU A 51 4.98 -14.55 2.44
N VAL A 52 4.64 -15.14 3.58
CA VAL A 52 5.12 -14.74 4.91
C VAL A 52 5.62 -15.96 5.66
N ALA A 53 6.86 -15.93 6.11
CA ALA A 53 7.43 -16.93 6.99
C ALA A 53 6.91 -16.76 8.42
N GLU A 54 6.73 -17.87 9.11
CA GLU A 54 6.42 -17.84 10.54
C GLU A 54 7.65 -17.34 11.33
N PRO A 55 7.43 -16.60 12.41
CA PRO A 55 8.56 -16.14 13.23
C PRO A 55 9.33 -17.32 13.80
N ALA A 56 10.66 -17.22 13.80
CA ALA A 56 11.54 -18.27 14.32
C ALA A 56 11.37 -18.55 15.82
N LYS A 57 10.73 -17.63 16.55
CA LYS A 57 10.38 -17.77 17.98
C LYS A 57 8.92 -17.36 18.21
N PRO A 58 8.19 -18.01 19.12
CA PRO A 58 6.86 -17.57 19.51
C PRO A 58 6.85 -16.08 19.92
N GLY A 59 5.92 -15.30 19.36
CA GLY A 59 5.83 -13.85 19.60
C GLY A 59 6.80 -12.98 18.80
N GLY A 60 7.63 -13.55 17.95
CA GLY A 60 8.48 -12.80 17.01
C GLY A 60 7.68 -12.15 15.88
N ALA A 61 8.29 -11.18 15.20
CA ALA A 61 7.70 -10.56 14.02
C ALA A 61 7.63 -11.54 12.84
N PRO A 62 6.52 -11.60 12.08
CA PRO A 62 6.47 -12.32 10.82
C PRO A 62 7.43 -11.66 9.81
N GLN A 63 8.02 -12.45 8.94
CA GLN A 63 9.00 -11.99 7.96
C GLN A 63 8.51 -12.24 6.53
N ALA A 64 8.94 -11.41 5.59
CA ALA A 64 8.71 -11.67 4.18
C ALA A 64 9.46 -12.95 3.76
N ALA A 65 8.74 -13.94 3.25
CA ALA A 65 9.39 -15.12 2.69
C ALA A 65 9.73 -14.88 1.22
N MET A 66 11.00 -15.08 0.90
CA MET A 66 11.52 -14.91 -0.46
C MET A 66 12.23 -16.19 -0.87
N LEU A 67 12.03 -16.63 -2.10
CA LEU A 67 12.64 -17.81 -2.68
C LEU A 67 13.78 -17.40 -3.60
N ASP A 68 14.82 -18.20 -3.72
CA ASP A 68 15.71 -18.10 -4.87
C ASP A 68 15.07 -18.72 -6.13
N ALA A 69 15.68 -18.53 -7.29
CA ALA A 69 15.12 -19.01 -8.55
C ALA A 69 14.99 -20.55 -8.62
N SER A 70 15.93 -21.28 -8.01
CA SER A 70 15.92 -22.74 -7.99
C SER A 70 14.80 -23.28 -7.11
N GLU A 71 14.61 -22.70 -5.92
CA GLU A 71 13.52 -23.06 -5.02
C GLU A 71 12.16 -22.69 -5.59
N PHE A 72 12.05 -21.52 -6.26
CA PHE A 72 10.82 -21.17 -6.96
C PHE A 72 10.45 -22.23 -8.00
N ARG A 73 11.36 -22.61 -8.90
CA ARG A 73 11.12 -23.61 -9.93
C ARG A 73 10.76 -24.99 -9.35
N ARG A 74 11.39 -25.37 -8.25
CA ARG A 74 11.09 -26.65 -7.58
C ARG A 74 9.68 -26.65 -6.97
N ARG A 75 9.24 -25.54 -6.39
CA ARG A 75 7.93 -25.42 -5.74
C ARG A 75 6.80 -25.13 -6.73
N PHE A 76 7.10 -24.44 -7.81
CA PHE A 76 6.14 -24.04 -8.85
C PHE A 76 6.57 -24.55 -10.22
N PRO A 77 6.68 -25.89 -10.41
CA PRO A 77 7.26 -26.48 -11.64
C PRO A 77 6.43 -26.20 -12.89
N ASP A 78 5.13 -25.96 -12.74
CA ASP A 78 4.20 -25.66 -13.84
C ASP A 78 4.26 -24.19 -14.28
N MET A 79 5.05 -23.37 -13.58
CA MET A 79 5.12 -21.93 -13.85
C MET A 79 6.48 -21.58 -14.45
N LYS A 80 6.45 -21.00 -15.65
CA LYS A 80 7.64 -20.41 -16.23
C LYS A 80 8.07 -19.20 -15.38
N LEU A 81 9.36 -19.13 -15.08
CA LEU A 81 9.96 -17.95 -14.44
C LEU A 81 10.70 -17.15 -15.51
N ASP A 82 10.14 -16.00 -15.91
CA ASP A 82 10.60 -15.26 -17.07
C ASP A 82 10.39 -13.75 -16.88
N PRO A 83 11.46 -12.93 -16.91
CA PRO A 83 11.35 -11.47 -16.70
C PRO A 83 10.67 -10.74 -17.87
N GLY A 84 10.44 -11.43 -19.00
CA GLY A 84 9.69 -10.90 -20.15
C GLY A 84 8.17 -11.12 -20.06
N THR A 85 7.70 -12.00 -19.19
CA THR A 85 6.29 -12.42 -19.17
C THR A 85 5.60 -12.42 -17.80
N ASN A 86 6.31 -12.75 -16.73
CA ASN A 86 5.67 -12.91 -15.42
C ASN A 86 6.53 -12.57 -14.19
N ALA A 87 7.86 -12.47 -14.32
CA ALA A 87 8.71 -12.06 -13.21
C ALA A 87 8.88 -10.53 -13.23
N ILE A 88 8.18 -9.86 -12.32
CA ILE A 88 8.19 -8.40 -12.18
C ILE A 88 9.44 -7.99 -11.41
N LEU A 89 10.32 -7.18 -11.99
CA LEU A 89 11.46 -6.62 -11.28
C LEU A 89 10.96 -5.57 -10.26
N LEU A 90 11.11 -5.83 -8.98
CA LEU A 90 10.85 -4.84 -7.93
C LEU A 90 12.00 -3.83 -7.82
N GLY A 91 13.24 -4.29 -7.99
CA GLY A 91 14.45 -3.48 -7.90
C GLY A 91 15.61 -4.22 -7.27
N LEU A 92 16.60 -3.46 -6.78
CA LEU A 92 17.77 -3.99 -6.09
C LEU A 92 17.73 -3.63 -4.59
N ILE A 93 18.08 -4.59 -3.75
CA ILE A 93 18.30 -4.38 -2.30
C ILE A 93 19.70 -4.89 -2.00
N GLY A 94 20.60 -4.02 -1.55
CA GLY A 94 21.99 -4.39 -1.30
C GLY A 94 22.74 -4.92 -2.54
N GLY A 95 22.29 -4.57 -3.74
CA GLY A 95 22.83 -5.06 -5.01
C GLY A 95 22.11 -6.30 -5.56
N SER A 96 21.40 -7.06 -4.75
CA SER A 96 20.65 -8.26 -5.16
C SER A 96 19.32 -7.92 -5.81
N ALA A 97 18.99 -8.58 -6.92
CA ALA A 97 17.75 -8.35 -7.64
C ALA A 97 16.55 -9.02 -6.94
N HIS A 98 15.48 -8.25 -6.78
CA HIS A 98 14.23 -8.71 -6.21
C HIS A 98 13.13 -8.71 -7.27
N PHE A 99 12.46 -9.84 -7.41
CA PHE A 99 11.35 -10.03 -8.34
C PHE A 99 10.07 -10.41 -7.59
N SER A 100 8.94 -10.17 -8.23
CA SER A 100 7.65 -10.72 -7.79
C SER A 100 7.03 -11.55 -8.90
N VAL A 101 6.36 -12.64 -8.53
CA VAL A 101 5.63 -13.52 -9.45
C VAL A 101 4.23 -13.73 -8.91
N ASP A 102 3.23 -13.50 -9.76
CA ASP A 102 1.83 -13.81 -9.44
C ASP A 102 1.56 -15.29 -9.67
N VAL A 103 1.20 -16.00 -8.59
CA VAL A 103 0.85 -17.43 -8.60
C VAL A 103 -0.66 -17.65 -8.40
N SER A 104 -1.49 -16.64 -8.62
CA SER A 104 -2.94 -16.64 -8.36
C SER A 104 -3.76 -17.59 -9.23
N ALA A 105 -3.17 -18.15 -10.30
CA ALA A 105 -3.78 -19.18 -11.11
C ALA A 105 -3.98 -20.50 -10.36
N LEU A 106 -3.22 -20.73 -9.28
CA LEU A 106 -3.33 -21.93 -8.45
C LEU A 106 -4.57 -21.89 -7.57
N ALA A 107 -5.16 -23.07 -7.31
CA ALA A 107 -6.13 -23.24 -6.25
C ALA A 107 -5.50 -22.94 -4.87
N GLU A 108 -6.30 -22.62 -3.87
CA GLU A 108 -5.79 -22.23 -2.55
C GLU A 108 -4.98 -23.34 -1.89
N GLU A 109 -5.51 -24.56 -1.93
CA GLU A 109 -4.85 -25.75 -1.34
C GLU A 109 -3.49 -26.02 -2.02
N ASP A 110 -3.43 -25.91 -3.35
CA ASP A 110 -2.17 -26.06 -4.10
C ASP A 110 -1.17 -24.98 -3.77
N ALA A 111 -1.60 -23.72 -3.77
CA ALA A 111 -0.72 -22.59 -3.47
C ALA A 111 -0.14 -22.70 -2.06
N GLN A 112 -0.97 -23.00 -1.05
CA GLN A 112 -0.52 -23.18 0.32
C GLN A 112 0.33 -24.46 0.48
N GLY A 113 -0.05 -25.56 -0.16
CA GLY A 113 0.68 -26.83 -0.12
C GLY A 113 2.11 -26.70 -0.65
N ARG A 114 2.30 -25.94 -1.75
CA ARG A 114 3.63 -25.72 -2.36
C ARG A 114 4.60 -24.96 -1.45
N VAL A 115 4.13 -24.14 -0.54
CA VAL A 115 4.94 -23.36 0.38
C VAL A 115 4.92 -23.88 1.83
N ALA A 116 4.19 -24.96 2.07
CA ALA A 116 4.09 -25.58 3.39
C ALA A 116 5.49 -25.92 3.97
N GLY A 117 5.62 -25.75 5.29
CA GLY A 117 6.87 -25.99 6.01
C GLY A 117 7.89 -24.85 5.96
N ILE A 118 7.68 -23.82 5.13
CA ILE A 118 8.55 -22.63 5.09
C ILE A 118 7.79 -21.32 5.30
N ALA A 119 6.56 -21.23 4.79
CA ALA A 119 5.78 -20.00 4.79
C ALA A 119 4.29 -20.26 4.54
N LYS A 120 3.49 -19.20 4.58
CA LYS A 120 2.08 -19.21 4.17
C LYS A 120 1.72 -17.92 3.42
N PHE A 121 0.71 -17.98 2.56
CA PHE A 121 0.12 -16.79 1.96
C PHE A 121 -0.83 -16.11 2.97
N ALA A 122 -0.52 -14.88 3.37
CA ALA A 122 -1.25 -14.12 4.37
C ALA A 122 -1.70 -12.75 3.82
N ASP A 123 -2.81 -12.23 4.36
CA ASP A 123 -3.22 -10.86 4.05
C ASP A 123 -2.26 -9.86 4.70
N LEU A 124 -1.65 -9.02 3.87
CA LEU A 124 -0.71 -8.00 4.32
C LEU A 124 -1.35 -7.00 5.31
N ARG A 125 -2.67 -6.78 5.24
CA ARG A 125 -3.37 -5.97 6.24
C ARG A 125 -3.27 -6.53 7.65
N ALA A 126 -3.27 -7.85 7.78
CA ALA A 126 -3.20 -8.51 9.07
C ALA A 126 -1.78 -8.59 9.60
N VAL A 127 -0.81 -8.94 8.74
CA VAL A 127 0.58 -9.21 9.15
C VAL A 127 1.48 -7.98 9.06
N GLY A 128 1.20 -7.05 8.15
CA GLY A 128 2.04 -5.88 7.90
C GLY A 128 2.39 -5.05 9.13
N PRO A 129 1.43 -4.72 10.02
CA PRO A 129 1.73 -3.95 11.24
C PRO A 129 2.72 -4.61 12.20
N LEU A 130 2.93 -5.91 12.03
CA LEU A 130 3.83 -6.72 12.88
C LEU A 130 5.21 -6.93 12.25
N MET A 131 5.38 -6.54 10.97
CA MET A 131 6.60 -6.76 10.19
C MET A 131 7.60 -5.62 10.34
N GLU A 132 8.84 -5.89 9.99
CA GLU A 132 9.83 -4.85 9.76
C GLU A 132 9.41 -3.95 8.58
N HIS A 133 9.70 -2.66 8.72
CA HIS A 133 9.26 -1.61 7.79
C HIS A 133 9.63 -1.91 6.33
N ASN A 134 10.88 -2.28 6.08
CA ASN A 134 11.37 -2.51 4.72
C ASN A 134 10.74 -3.75 4.08
N GLU A 135 10.49 -4.81 4.86
CA GLU A 135 9.79 -6.01 4.39
C GLU A 135 8.33 -5.71 4.06
N GLY A 136 7.63 -5.00 4.94
CA GLY A 136 6.26 -4.54 4.70
C GLY A 136 6.15 -3.69 3.42
N ALA A 137 7.13 -2.80 3.18
CA ALA A 137 7.18 -1.97 1.98
C ALA A 137 7.43 -2.78 0.69
N LEU A 138 8.31 -3.78 0.74
CA LEU A 138 8.56 -4.70 -0.38
C LEU A 138 7.29 -5.49 -0.74
N LEU A 139 6.62 -6.06 0.25
CA LEU A 139 5.40 -6.83 0.05
C LEU A 139 4.24 -5.95 -0.44
N ALA A 140 4.13 -4.72 0.05
CA ALA A 140 3.16 -3.74 -0.41
C ALA A 140 3.37 -3.38 -1.90
N TYR A 141 4.62 -3.24 -2.32
CA TYR A 141 4.98 -2.98 -3.70
C TYR A 141 4.65 -4.17 -4.62
N ALA A 142 5.07 -5.39 -4.23
CA ALA A 142 4.74 -6.62 -4.96
C ALA A 142 3.22 -6.81 -5.11
N ARG A 143 2.46 -6.63 -4.01
CA ARG A 143 1.01 -6.70 -3.99
C ARG A 143 0.36 -5.68 -4.94
N GLY A 144 0.82 -4.42 -4.91
CA GLY A 144 0.28 -3.35 -5.76
C GLY A 144 0.45 -3.66 -7.24
N LEU A 145 1.64 -4.15 -7.64
CA LEU A 145 1.89 -4.54 -9.03
C LEU A 145 1.07 -5.78 -9.44
N ALA A 146 1.01 -6.81 -8.59
CA ALA A 146 0.19 -8.01 -8.88
C ALA A 146 -1.30 -7.64 -9.06
N HIS A 147 -1.84 -6.79 -8.18
CA HIS A 147 -3.21 -6.29 -8.31
C HIS A 147 -3.43 -5.53 -9.63
N TRP A 148 -2.49 -4.65 -9.98
CA TRP A 148 -2.58 -3.90 -11.23
C TRP A 148 -2.53 -4.81 -12.45
N HIS A 149 -1.62 -5.81 -12.48
CA HIS A 149 -1.52 -6.78 -13.58
C HIS A 149 -2.80 -7.60 -13.75
N ASP A 150 -3.43 -8.00 -12.66
CA ASP A 150 -4.69 -8.74 -12.69
C ASP A 150 -5.83 -7.93 -13.32
N ARG A 151 -5.89 -6.62 -13.06
CA ARG A 151 -6.97 -5.74 -13.53
C ARG A 151 -6.73 -5.13 -14.92
N HIS A 152 -5.50 -5.22 -15.45
CA HIS A 152 -5.14 -4.58 -16.72
C HIS A 152 -4.68 -5.58 -17.79
N ARG A 153 -5.38 -6.71 -17.88
CA ARG A 153 -5.10 -7.78 -18.87
C ARG A 153 -5.45 -7.35 -20.29
N PHE A 154 -6.35 -6.38 -20.44
CA PHE A 154 -6.83 -5.85 -21.70
C PHE A 154 -6.57 -4.35 -21.81
N CYS A 155 -6.40 -3.89 -23.04
CA CYS A 155 -6.20 -2.48 -23.35
C CYS A 155 -7.47 -1.66 -23.10
N GLY A 156 -7.42 -0.63 -22.25
CA GLY A 156 -8.54 0.25 -21.97
C GLY A 156 -9.00 1.10 -23.17
N ALA A 157 -8.15 1.23 -24.22
CA ALA A 157 -8.49 2.00 -25.40
C ALA A 157 -9.19 1.19 -26.49
N CYS A 158 -8.83 -0.09 -26.69
CA CYS A 158 -9.34 -0.89 -27.81
C CYS A 158 -9.79 -2.32 -27.45
N GLY A 159 -9.70 -2.71 -26.18
CA GLY A 159 -10.14 -4.02 -25.71
C GLY A 159 -9.21 -5.20 -26.05
N ALA A 160 -8.17 -5.01 -26.88
CA ALA A 160 -7.22 -6.07 -27.21
C ALA A 160 -6.37 -6.49 -26.00
N PRO A 161 -5.80 -7.70 -25.97
CA PRO A 161 -4.90 -8.12 -24.92
C PRO A 161 -3.75 -7.14 -24.72
N ALA A 162 -3.35 -6.92 -23.48
CA ALA A 162 -2.20 -6.07 -23.12
C ALA A 162 -1.05 -6.96 -22.62
N ALA A 163 0.08 -6.93 -23.32
CA ALA A 163 1.25 -7.73 -23.02
C ALA A 163 2.12 -7.11 -21.90
N PHE A 164 2.81 -7.95 -21.18
CA PHE A 164 3.83 -7.62 -20.20
C PHE A 164 5.02 -6.91 -20.89
N ALA A 165 5.52 -5.82 -20.34
CA ALA A 165 6.65 -5.10 -20.87
C ALA A 165 7.42 -4.38 -19.73
N GLU A 166 8.66 -3.98 -20.02
CA GLU A 166 9.52 -3.24 -19.08
C GLU A 166 9.59 -3.91 -17.70
N ALA A 167 9.90 -5.22 -17.71
CA ALA A 167 10.00 -6.04 -16.51
C ALA A 167 8.76 -5.90 -15.57
N GLY A 168 7.56 -5.77 -16.15
CA GLY A 168 6.30 -5.68 -15.42
C GLY A 168 5.85 -4.26 -15.03
N HIS A 169 6.54 -3.24 -15.48
CA HIS A 169 6.18 -1.84 -15.18
C HIS A 169 5.34 -1.17 -16.25
N VAL A 170 5.13 -1.86 -17.37
CA VAL A 170 4.26 -1.43 -18.46
C VAL A 170 3.46 -2.61 -18.96
N ARG A 171 2.22 -2.39 -19.36
CA ARG A 171 1.47 -3.27 -20.25
C ARG A 171 1.29 -2.59 -21.59
N ARG A 172 1.67 -3.27 -22.66
CA ARG A 172 1.59 -2.72 -24.01
C ARG A 172 0.50 -3.46 -24.80
N CYS A 173 -0.38 -2.67 -25.44
CA CYS A 173 -1.45 -3.22 -26.28
C CYS A 173 -0.87 -4.11 -27.40
N ALA A 174 -1.39 -5.32 -27.55
CA ALA A 174 -0.96 -6.25 -28.59
C ALA A 174 -1.53 -5.91 -29.99
N ASN A 175 -2.53 -5.00 -30.07
CA ASN A 175 -3.07 -4.53 -31.34
C ASN A 175 -2.07 -3.59 -32.03
N PRO A 176 -1.52 -3.97 -33.22
CA PRO A 176 -0.53 -3.16 -33.92
C PRO A 176 -1.04 -1.80 -34.38
N ALA A 177 -2.36 -1.63 -34.50
CA ALA A 177 -2.98 -0.34 -34.84
C ALA A 177 -3.15 0.57 -33.62
N CYS A 178 -3.19 0.04 -32.39
CA CYS A 178 -3.40 0.79 -31.16
C CYS A 178 -2.08 1.17 -30.46
N LYS A 179 -1.26 0.15 -30.12
CA LYS A 179 0.05 0.29 -29.46
C LYS A 179 0.05 1.06 -28.14
N ALA A 180 -1.12 1.27 -27.51
CA ALA A 180 -1.22 2.02 -26.25
C ALA A 180 -0.39 1.34 -25.14
N SER A 181 0.27 2.16 -24.33
CA SER A 181 0.98 1.74 -23.12
C SER A 181 0.12 2.06 -21.91
N HIS A 182 0.08 1.14 -20.95
CA HIS A 182 -0.62 1.28 -19.68
C HIS A 182 0.40 1.16 -18.55
N PHE A 183 0.31 2.05 -17.58
CA PHE A 183 1.22 2.15 -16.44
C PHE A 183 0.52 1.74 -15.15
N PRO A 184 1.26 1.29 -14.12
CA PRO A 184 0.69 1.02 -12.82
C PRO A 184 -0.11 2.20 -12.29
N ARG A 185 -1.29 1.91 -11.75
CA ARG A 185 -2.23 2.90 -11.23
C ARG A 185 -2.11 2.98 -9.71
N THR A 186 -2.09 4.20 -9.20
CA THR A 186 -2.29 4.52 -7.79
C THR A 186 -3.38 5.58 -7.69
N ASP A 187 -4.45 5.31 -6.92
CA ASP A 187 -5.56 6.23 -6.77
C ASP A 187 -5.25 7.23 -5.65
N PRO A 188 -5.19 8.56 -5.93
CA PRO A 188 -4.90 9.55 -4.91
C PRO A 188 -6.10 9.72 -3.97
N ALA A 189 -5.85 9.64 -2.66
CA ALA A 189 -6.82 9.93 -1.62
C ALA A 189 -6.19 10.87 -0.60
N VAL A 190 -6.87 11.96 -0.28
CA VAL A 190 -6.48 12.84 0.82
C VAL A 190 -6.91 12.22 2.14
N ILE A 191 -6.13 12.44 3.19
CA ILE A 191 -6.45 12.06 4.56
C ILE A 191 -6.04 13.19 5.49
N MET A 192 -6.96 13.71 6.29
CA MET A 192 -6.74 14.96 6.97
C MET A 192 -7.06 14.92 8.46
N LEU A 193 -6.12 15.38 9.26
CA LEU A 193 -6.37 15.71 10.65
C LEU A 193 -6.95 17.13 10.72
N VAL A 194 -8.22 17.22 11.10
CA VAL A 194 -8.92 18.48 11.32
C VAL A 194 -8.86 18.83 12.81
N THR A 195 -8.46 20.06 13.14
CA THR A 195 -8.37 20.55 14.54
C THR A 195 -8.97 21.94 14.67
N ASP A 196 -9.55 22.23 15.85
CA ASP A 196 -9.95 23.59 16.25
C ASP A 196 -8.84 24.30 17.05
N GLY A 197 -7.66 23.67 17.16
CA GLY A 197 -6.52 24.10 17.97
C GLY A 197 -6.33 23.24 19.22
N GLU A 198 -7.39 22.93 19.94
CA GLU A 198 -7.37 22.16 21.19
C GLU A 198 -7.81 20.71 21.00
N ARG A 199 -8.79 20.48 20.13
CA ARG A 199 -9.39 19.17 19.85
C ARG A 199 -9.09 18.72 18.43
N VAL A 200 -9.25 17.42 18.19
CA VAL A 200 -9.16 16.78 16.87
C VAL A 200 -10.49 16.12 16.53
N LEU A 201 -10.90 16.25 15.27
CA LEU A 201 -12.10 15.60 14.76
C LEU A 201 -11.77 14.17 14.32
N LEU A 202 -12.52 13.18 14.81
CA LEU A 202 -12.43 11.80 14.34
C LEU A 202 -13.82 11.31 13.95
N GLY A 203 -13.87 10.61 12.81
CA GLY A 203 -15.04 9.93 12.29
C GLY A 203 -14.95 8.41 12.45
N ARG A 204 -16.08 7.74 12.26
CA ARG A 204 -16.22 6.30 12.26
C ARG A 204 -17.18 5.87 11.14
N GLN A 205 -16.79 4.88 10.35
CA GLN A 205 -17.64 4.22 9.37
C GLN A 205 -18.29 2.96 9.97
N ARG A 206 -19.54 2.64 9.57
CA ARG A 206 -20.30 1.47 10.05
C ARG A 206 -19.60 0.14 9.80
N ILE A 207 -18.86 0.03 8.71
CA ILE A 207 -18.16 -1.19 8.31
C ILE A 207 -16.88 -1.47 9.12
N TRP A 208 -16.41 -0.51 9.92
CA TRP A 208 -15.22 -0.69 10.73
C TRP A 208 -15.49 -1.50 12.00
N PRO A 209 -14.47 -2.15 12.57
CA PRO A 209 -14.61 -2.81 13.88
C PRO A 209 -15.20 -1.88 14.93
N PRO A 210 -15.96 -2.39 15.91
CA PRO A 210 -16.51 -1.58 16.98
C PRO A 210 -15.46 -0.69 17.64
N GLY A 211 -15.85 0.55 17.94
CA GLY A 211 -14.99 1.55 18.58
C GLY A 211 -13.92 2.19 17.69
N GLN A 212 -13.63 1.67 16.52
CA GLN A 212 -12.59 2.24 15.66
C GLN A 212 -12.98 3.60 15.12
N HIS A 213 -12.14 4.60 15.39
CA HIS A 213 -12.22 5.95 14.85
C HIS A 213 -10.97 6.27 14.04
N SER A 214 -11.10 7.19 13.11
CA SER A 214 -9.99 7.67 12.27
C SER A 214 -10.19 9.15 11.95
N VAL A 215 -9.15 9.78 11.42
CA VAL A 215 -9.26 11.06 10.74
C VAL A 215 -10.02 10.87 9.43
N LEU A 216 -10.60 11.94 8.87
CA LEU A 216 -11.38 11.93 7.63
C LEU A 216 -10.49 11.63 6.42
N ALA A 217 -11.07 11.05 5.37
CA ALA A 217 -10.32 10.72 4.15
C ALA A 217 -11.26 10.49 2.98
N GLY A 218 -10.91 11.01 1.80
CA GLY A 218 -11.65 10.77 0.59
C GLY A 218 -10.80 10.83 -0.67
N PHE A 219 -11.37 10.46 -1.82
CA PHE A 219 -10.66 10.44 -3.08
C PHE A 219 -10.59 11.84 -3.70
N VAL A 220 -9.46 12.09 -4.40
CA VAL A 220 -9.30 13.29 -5.22
C VAL A 220 -10.09 13.10 -6.53
N GLU A 221 -10.92 14.08 -6.88
CA GLU A 221 -11.69 14.06 -8.11
C GLU A 221 -10.92 14.73 -9.28
N PRO A 222 -11.24 14.37 -10.54
CA PRO A 222 -10.62 15.00 -11.69
C PRO A 222 -10.86 16.52 -11.72
N GLY A 223 -9.77 17.29 -11.77
CA GLY A 223 -9.81 18.76 -11.81
C GLY A 223 -9.67 19.46 -10.47
N GLU A 224 -9.62 18.69 -9.36
CA GLU A 224 -9.36 19.25 -8.02
C GLU A 224 -7.85 19.38 -7.74
N SER A 225 -7.47 20.40 -6.97
CA SER A 225 -6.23 20.38 -6.19
C SER A 225 -6.37 19.47 -4.96
N LEU A 226 -5.25 19.08 -4.35
CA LEU A 226 -5.32 18.28 -3.12
C LEU A 226 -5.96 19.07 -1.96
N GLU A 227 -5.73 20.38 -1.92
CA GLU A 227 -6.31 21.26 -0.93
C GLU A 227 -7.83 21.44 -1.12
N ASP A 228 -8.31 21.50 -2.38
CA ASP A 228 -9.74 21.54 -2.69
C ASP A 228 -10.41 20.23 -2.26
N ALA A 229 -9.78 19.08 -2.56
CA ALA A 229 -10.28 17.77 -2.12
C ALA A 229 -10.38 17.68 -0.59
N VAL A 230 -9.40 18.18 0.16
CA VAL A 230 -9.47 18.24 1.63
C VAL A 230 -10.65 19.10 2.09
N ALA A 231 -10.85 20.28 1.50
CA ALA A 231 -11.92 21.18 1.90
C ALA A 231 -13.31 20.59 1.57
N ARG A 232 -13.46 19.97 0.40
CA ARG A 232 -14.70 19.32 -0.04
C ARG A 232 -15.06 18.14 0.86
N GLU A 233 -14.14 17.19 1.06
CA GLU A 233 -14.39 15.99 1.88
C GLU A 233 -14.79 16.35 3.32
N VAL A 234 -14.13 17.34 3.94
CA VAL A 234 -14.52 17.80 5.28
C VAL A 234 -15.90 18.44 5.29
N LEU A 235 -16.23 19.21 4.24
CA LEU A 235 -17.56 19.83 4.14
C LEU A 235 -18.64 18.76 3.89
N GLU A 236 -18.41 17.78 3.04
CA GLU A 236 -19.36 16.73 2.68
C GLU A 236 -19.60 15.73 3.81
N GLU A 237 -18.54 15.28 4.50
CA GLU A 237 -18.63 14.28 5.57
C GLU A 237 -19.17 14.86 6.89
N VAL A 238 -18.84 16.12 7.22
CA VAL A 238 -19.10 16.68 8.57
C VAL A 238 -19.58 18.14 8.60
N GLY A 239 -19.89 18.74 7.44
CA GLY A 239 -20.45 20.10 7.36
C GLY A 239 -19.51 21.25 7.78
N LEU A 240 -18.23 20.97 8.03
CA LEU A 240 -17.29 21.96 8.52
C LEU A 240 -16.49 22.61 7.39
N LYS A 241 -16.21 23.90 7.53
CA LYS A 241 -15.26 24.61 6.66
C LYS A 241 -13.89 24.63 7.28
N VAL A 242 -12.86 24.39 6.44
CA VAL A 242 -11.46 24.34 6.90
C VAL A 242 -10.61 25.39 6.21
N ARG A 243 -9.54 25.77 6.90
CA ARG A 243 -8.48 26.66 6.44
C ARG A 243 -7.11 26.11 6.86
N ASP A 244 -6.02 26.80 6.48
CA ASP A 244 -4.65 26.40 6.81
C ASP A 244 -4.34 24.94 6.46
N ILE A 245 -4.81 24.51 5.31
CA ILE A 245 -4.60 23.15 4.79
C ILE A 245 -3.11 22.98 4.47
N ARG A 246 -2.45 22.00 5.11
CA ARG A 246 -1.00 21.81 4.97
C ARG A 246 -0.67 20.34 4.78
N TYR A 247 0.03 20.03 3.69
CA TYR A 247 0.59 18.70 3.45
C TYR A 247 1.59 18.29 4.52
N ARG A 248 1.56 17.04 4.93
CA ARG A 248 2.44 16.45 5.95
C ARG A 248 3.32 15.33 5.42
N SER A 249 2.73 14.33 4.82
CA SER A 249 3.42 13.16 4.28
C SER A 249 2.50 12.33 3.42
N SER A 250 3.03 11.30 2.73
CA SER A 250 2.21 10.35 1.98
C SER A 250 2.51 8.91 2.40
N GLN A 251 1.54 8.02 2.16
CA GLN A 251 1.65 6.60 2.44
C GLN A 251 1.12 5.78 1.25
N PRO A 252 1.93 4.85 0.68
CA PRO A 252 1.39 3.81 -0.18
C PRO A 252 0.37 2.96 0.58
N TRP A 253 -0.81 2.80 -0.01
CA TRP A 253 -1.88 2.01 0.61
C TRP A 253 -2.46 1.04 -0.40
N PRO A 254 -1.75 -0.08 -0.71
CA PRO A 254 -2.13 -1.02 -1.77
C PRO A 254 -3.30 -1.92 -1.34
N PHE A 255 -4.38 -1.32 -0.85
CA PHE A 255 -5.61 -1.97 -0.38
C PHE A 255 -6.87 -1.28 -0.98
N PRO A 256 -7.11 -1.37 -2.33
CA PRO A 256 -6.29 -2.14 -3.28
C PRO A 256 -5.13 -1.37 -3.93
N ALA A 257 -5.21 -0.06 -4.18
CA ALA A 257 -4.27 0.68 -5.02
C ALA A 257 -4.16 2.17 -4.69
N SER A 258 -4.38 2.59 -3.45
CA SER A 258 -4.36 4.02 -3.09
C SER A 258 -2.96 4.53 -2.74
N ILE A 259 -2.77 5.82 -2.96
CA ILE A 259 -1.75 6.62 -2.28
C ILE A 259 -2.46 7.61 -1.36
N MET A 260 -2.21 7.49 -0.05
CA MET A 260 -2.78 8.40 0.95
C MET A 260 -1.90 9.64 1.07
N LEU A 261 -2.50 10.81 0.92
CA LEU A 261 -1.86 12.12 0.97
C LEU A 261 -2.30 12.83 2.25
N GLY A 262 -1.43 12.87 3.26
CA GLY A 262 -1.74 13.31 4.61
C GLY A 262 -1.65 14.82 4.78
N PHE A 263 -2.70 15.40 5.34
CA PHE A 263 -2.84 16.83 5.60
C PHE A 263 -3.19 17.12 7.07
N THR A 264 -2.97 18.36 7.48
CA THR A 264 -3.62 18.97 8.64
C THR A 264 -4.42 20.16 8.16
N ALA A 265 -5.58 20.39 8.76
CA ALA A 265 -6.43 21.53 8.48
C ALA A 265 -7.02 22.09 9.79
N VAL A 266 -7.37 23.35 9.80
CA VAL A 266 -7.98 24.04 10.95
C VAL A 266 -9.43 24.38 10.62
N SER A 267 -10.34 24.04 11.54
CA SER A 267 -11.74 24.46 11.49
C SER A 267 -12.03 25.46 12.62
N ASP A 268 -13.01 26.31 12.43
CA ASP A 268 -13.58 27.07 13.55
C ASP A 268 -14.32 26.12 14.50
N PRO A 269 -14.39 26.45 15.81
CA PRO A 269 -15.12 25.65 16.78
C PRO A 269 -16.62 25.59 16.43
N ALA A 270 -17.05 24.44 15.90
CA ALA A 270 -18.44 24.13 15.58
C ALA A 270 -18.68 22.63 15.77
N GLU A 271 -19.91 22.24 16.08
CA GLU A 271 -20.25 20.83 16.12
C GLU A 271 -20.39 20.28 14.69
N PRO A 272 -19.90 19.06 14.42
CA PRO A 272 -20.00 18.45 13.10
C PRO A 272 -21.45 18.12 12.75
N ASP A 273 -21.87 18.48 11.55
CA ASP A 273 -23.10 18.01 10.92
C ASP A 273 -22.76 16.77 10.06
N VAL A 274 -22.97 15.60 10.65
CA VAL A 274 -22.44 14.33 10.13
C VAL A 274 -23.32 13.81 8.98
N ASN A 275 -22.73 13.62 7.80
CA ASN A 275 -23.34 12.91 6.70
C ASN A 275 -23.47 11.41 7.04
N THR A 276 -24.67 10.99 7.41
CA THR A 276 -24.93 9.60 7.89
C THR A 276 -24.92 8.55 6.78
N ASP A 277 -24.84 8.95 5.51
CA ASP A 277 -24.68 8.02 4.39
C ASP A 277 -23.23 7.52 4.30
N GLU A 278 -22.26 8.32 4.75
CA GLU A 278 -20.83 8.00 4.69
C GLU A 278 -20.25 7.62 6.05
N LEU A 279 -20.59 8.38 7.10
CA LEU A 279 -20.09 8.16 8.46
C LEU A 279 -21.22 7.71 9.40
N GLU A 280 -20.93 6.78 10.30
CA GLU A 280 -21.82 6.44 11.40
C GLU A 280 -21.89 7.58 12.42
N LYS A 281 -20.75 8.20 12.69
CA LYS A 281 -20.59 9.35 13.60
C LYS A 281 -19.26 10.04 13.42
N ALA A 282 -19.20 11.31 13.77
CA ALA A 282 -17.98 12.06 13.97
C ALA A 282 -18.12 12.98 15.19
N ARG A 283 -17.05 13.21 15.91
CA ARG A 283 -17.01 14.17 17.02
C ARG A 283 -15.61 14.67 17.31
N TRP A 284 -15.56 15.72 18.06
CA TRP A 284 -14.32 16.26 18.60
C TRP A 284 -13.79 15.42 19.76
N PHE A 285 -12.47 15.23 19.80
CA PHE A 285 -11.74 14.54 20.86
C PHE A 285 -10.66 15.45 21.41
N THR A 286 -10.58 15.55 22.72
CA THR A 286 -9.51 16.26 23.42
C THR A 286 -8.21 15.43 23.41
N ARG A 287 -7.07 16.08 23.72
CA ARG A 287 -5.79 15.37 23.87
C ARG A 287 -5.85 14.33 24.98
N GLU A 288 -6.58 14.61 26.07
CA GLU A 288 -6.72 13.68 27.17
C GLU A 288 -7.49 12.42 26.76
N GLU A 289 -8.59 12.56 26.02
CA GLU A 289 -9.33 11.41 25.48
C GLU A 289 -8.48 10.55 24.53
N ILE A 290 -7.63 11.19 23.70
CA ILE A 290 -6.71 10.45 22.82
C ILE A 290 -5.64 9.72 23.64
N ARG A 291 -5.07 10.38 24.67
CA ARG A 291 -4.03 9.80 25.54
C ARG A 291 -4.55 8.62 26.36
N THR A 292 -5.77 8.71 26.86
CA THR A 292 -6.42 7.73 27.72
C THR A 292 -7.29 6.73 26.94
N CYS A 293 -7.16 6.70 25.60
CA CYS A 293 -7.95 5.84 24.74
C CYS A 293 -7.89 4.38 25.21
N PRO A 294 -9.04 3.74 25.55
CA PRO A 294 -9.06 2.39 26.14
C PRO A 294 -8.77 1.28 25.13
N MET A 295 -8.69 1.60 23.84
CA MET A 295 -8.45 0.63 22.75
C MET A 295 -9.43 -0.57 22.77
N ASN A 296 -10.71 -0.29 23.03
CA ASN A 296 -11.79 -1.27 23.14
C ASN A 296 -12.94 -1.00 22.16
N ASP A 297 -14.05 -1.69 22.29
CA ASP A 297 -15.20 -1.56 21.38
C ASP A 297 -15.98 -0.23 21.50
N VAL A 298 -15.60 0.62 22.44
CA VAL A 298 -16.16 1.97 22.59
C VAL A 298 -15.30 3.00 21.86
N PHE A 299 -13.98 2.92 22.06
CA PHE A 299 -13.02 3.83 21.43
C PHE A 299 -11.69 3.15 21.14
N ARG A 300 -11.31 3.16 19.87
CA ARG A 300 -10.01 2.72 19.36
C ARG A 300 -9.45 3.78 18.43
N LEU A 301 -8.17 4.03 18.55
CA LEU A 301 -7.41 4.86 17.62
C LEU A 301 -7.19 4.13 16.28
N PRO A 302 -6.83 4.87 15.22
CA PRO A 302 -6.43 4.25 13.95
C PRO A 302 -5.30 3.24 14.16
N ARG A 303 -5.18 2.31 13.21
CA ARG A 303 -4.12 1.28 13.21
C ARG A 303 -2.74 1.93 13.30
N ALA A 304 -1.82 1.27 14.01
CA ALA A 304 -0.47 1.79 14.23
C ALA A 304 0.36 1.96 12.93
N ASP A 305 0.05 1.18 11.89
CA ASP A 305 0.69 1.25 10.57
C ASP A 305 0.09 2.30 9.63
N SER A 306 -0.96 3.03 10.05
CA SER A 306 -1.65 4.00 9.20
C SER A 306 -1.11 5.42 9.34
N ILE A 307 -1.13 6.16 8.23
CA ILE A 307 -0.84 7.61 8.24
C ILE A 307 -1.82 8.39 9.15
N ALA A 308 -3.06 7.91 9.31
CA ALA A 308 -4.02 8.47 10.26
C ALA A 308 -3.48 8.47 11.69
N ARG A 309 -2.89 7.35 12.12
CA ARG A 309 -2.25 7.23 13.43
C ARG A 309 -1.09 8.20 13.56
N ARG A 310 -0.24 8.28 12.55
CA ARG A 310 0.90 9.21 12.55
C ARG A 310 0.48 10.66 12.65
N LEU A 311 -0.55 11.08 11.90
CA LEU A 311 -1.08 12.44 11.96
C LEU A 311 -1.54 12.80 13.39
N LEU A 312 -2.21 11.85 14.09
CA LEU A 312 -2.59 12.00 15.48
C LEU A 312 -1.39 12.11 16.42
N GLU A 313 -0.40 11.23 16.28
CA GLU A 313 0.83 11.24 17.09
C GLU A 313 1.61 12.56 16.92
N ASP A 314 1.74 13.04 15.66
CA ASP A 314 2.39 14.31 15.35
C ASP A 314 1.62 15.52 15.94
N TRP A 315 0.29 15.45 15.99
CA TRP A 315 -0.53 16.47 16.65
C TRP A 315 -0.39 16.42 18.17
N MET A 316 -0.38 15.23 18.76
CA MET A 316 -0.17 15.03 20.20
C MET A 316 1.20 15.51 20.68
N ALA A 317 2.24 15.36 19.85
CA ALA A 317 3.61 15.77 20.19
C ALA A 317 3.85 17.28 20.18
N LYS A 318 2.93 18.09 19.64
CA LYS A 318 3.03 19.56 19.57
C LYS A 318 2.38 20.28 20.75
N ALA A 319 2.03 19.56 21.80
CA ALA A 319 1.41 20.08 23.01
C ALA A 319 2.44 20.69 23.97
#